data_db7baed48d351b3bf01b9628c74d1aee
#
_entry.id   db7baed48d351b3bf01b9628c74d1aee
#
_cell.length_a   1.000
_cell.length_b   1.000
_cell.length_c   1.000
_cell.angle_alpha   90.00
_cell.angle_beta   90.00
_cell.angle_gamma   90.00
#
_symmetry.space_group_name_H-M   'P 1'
#
loop_
_entity.id
_entity.type
_entity.pdbx_description
1 polymer ?
#
loop_
_entity_poly.entity_id
_entity_poly.type
_entity_poly.pdbx_seq_one_letter_code
_entity_poly.pdbx_strand_id
1 'polypeptide(L)'
;MMDAATRQPGASPVTNAMTVDVEDYFQVSAFEPHFSRENWHSHPCRVEANTDRILELFAASDVKATFFTLGWVAERYPGLVRRIVDNRHELASHGWQHIRVSAQTAAEFRADVTRTRQLLEDTGGQPVQGYRAASYSIGSSEAPWAWNELAEAGYRYSSSIVPIRHDHYGMPDAPRFAFQAIEGRLLEVPITTVALAGLAITLKRPAFRVDRKLVPHDRLLLEHEGGVLAGRASHGCGSALMP
;
A
#
# COMPACT_ATOMS: atom_id res chain seq x y z
N MET A 1 32.93 -3.97 20.14
CA MET A 1 31.88 -3.54 21.08
C MET A 1 31.24 -2.31 20.46
N MET A 2 30.15 -2.47 19.75
CA MET A 2 29.38 -1.33 19.20
C MET A 2 28.34 -0.93 20.25
N ASP A 3 28.37 0.35 20.56
CA ASP A 3 27.62 0.98 21.61
C ASP A 3 26.11 0.85 21.33
N ALA A 4 25.36 0.35 22.31
CA ALA A 4 23.91 0.28 22.23
C ALA A 4 23.38 1.72 22.26
N ALA A 5 22.88 2.19 21.13
CA ALA A 5 22.25 3.50 21.02
C ALA A 5 21.20 3.67 22.13
N THR A 6 21.48 4.55 23.06
CA THR A 6 20.66 4.87 24.23
C THR A 6 19.32 5.43 23.73
N ARG A 7 18.28 4.62 23.80
CA ARG A 7 16.89 5.03 23.54
C ARG A 7 16.54 6.12 24.54
N GLN A 8 16.15 7.29 24.07
CA GLN A 8 15.66 8.37 24.95
C GLN A 8 14.42 7.85 25.73
N PRO A 9 14.41 7.97 27.06
CA PRO A 9 13.24 7.58 27.86
C PRO A 9 12.07 8.51 27.51
N GLY A 10 10.97 7.93 26.98
CA GLY A 10 9.74 8.66 26.66
C GLY A 10 9.33 8.68 25.20
N ALA A 11 10.14 8.19 24.27
CA ALA A 11 9.70 8.03 22.89
C ALA A 11 8.74 6.85 22.76
N SER A 12 7.53 7.10 22.29
CA SER A 12 6.58 6.04 21.94
C SER A 12 7.24 5.08 20.94
N PRO A 13 7.00 3.76 21.07
CA PRO A 13 7.55 2.80 20.11
C PRO A 13 7.07 3.14 18.71
N VAL A 14 7.99 3.19 17.74
CA VAL A 14 7.65 3.35 16.34
C VAL A 14 6.91 2.08 15.90
N THR A 15 5.68 2.24 15.45
CA THR A 15 4.87 1.15 14.92
C THR A 15 4.95 1.16 13.41
N ASN A 16 5.35 0.03 12.83
CA ASN A 16 5.36 -0.17 11.39
C ASN A 16 4.02 -0.76 10.93
N ALA A 17 3.52 -0.26 9.80
CA ALA A 17 2.37 -0.83 9.13
C ALA A 17 2.85 -1.72 7.98
N MET A 18 2.37 -2.96 7.98
CA MET A 18 2.56 -3.88 6.88
C MET A 18 1.40 -3.71 5.90
N THR A 19 1.68 -3.64 4.60
CA THR A 19 0.63 -3.45 3.59
C THR A 19 0.81 -4.39 2.40
N VAL A 20 -0.31 -4.79 1.79
CA VAL A 20 -0.36 -5.64 0.61
C VAL A 20 -1.34 -5.02 -0.39
N ASP A 21 -0.93 -4.88 -1.65
CA ASP A 21 -1.83 -4.51 -2.72
C ASP A 21 -2.39 -5.81 -3.33
N VAL A 22 -3.72 -5.95 -3.30
CA VAL A 22 -4.42 -7.16 -3.75
C VAL A 22 -4.86 -6.96 -5.20
N GLU A 23 -3.94 -7.29 -6.08
CA GLU A 23 -4.07 -7.19 -7.52
C GLU A 23 -3.34 -8.35 -8.23
N ASP A 24 -3.69 -8.61 -9.48
CA ASP A 24 -3.01 -9.64 -10.27
C ASP A 24 -1.95 -9.01 -11.19
N TYR A 25 -1.02 -9.83 -11.71
CA TYR A 25 0.11 -9.39 -12.54
C TYR A 25 -0.31 -8.56 -13.76
N PHE A 26 -1.45 -8.87 -14.37
CA PHE A 26 -1.94 -8.16 -15.55
C PHE A 26 -2.62 -6.81 -15.22
N GLN A 27 -2.82 -6.52 -13.94
CA GLN A 27 -3.46 -5.29 -13.47
C GLN A 27 -2.48 -4.17 -13.20
N VAL A 28 -1.19 -4.50 -13.06
CA VAL A 28 -0.15 -3.50 -12.78
C VAL A 28 0.13 -2.61 -13.98
N SER A 29 0.36 -1.33 -13.76
CA SER A 29 0.55 -0.34 -14.83
C SER A 29 1.71 -0.66 -15.78
N ALA A 30 2.72 -1.39 -15.33
CA ALA A 30 3.84 -1.80 -16.18
C ALA A 30 3.42 -2.71 -17.34
N PHE A 31 2.31 -3.44 -17.18
CA PHE A 31 1.79 -4.34 -18.20
C PHE A 31 0.54 -3.80 -18.92
N GLU A 32 0.07 -2.63 -18.56
CA GLU A 32 -1.10 -2.00 -19.20
C GLU A 32 -1.05 -1.96 -20.74
N PRO A 33 0.11 -1.76 -21.41
CA PRO A 33 0.21 -1.83 -22.85
C PRO A 33 -0.04 -3.23 -23.45
N HIS A 34 0.04 -4.28 -22.64
CA HIS A 34 -0.06 -5.67 -23.06
C HIS A 34 -1.37 -6.35 -22.64
N PHE A 35 -2.03 -5.80 -21.61
CA PHE A 35 -3.26 -6.35 -21.05
C PHE A 35 -4.36 -5.29 -20.97
N SER A 36 -5.26 -5.29 -21.95
CA SER A 36 -6.44 -4.43 -21.92
C SER A 36 -7.35 -4.82 -20.75
N ARG A 37 -7.89 -3.81 -20.04
CA ARG A 37 -8.84 -4.02 -18.93
C ARG A 37 -10.07 -4.80 -19.34
N GLU A 38 -10.52 -4.63 -20.57
CA GLU A 38 -11.65 -5.34 -21.16
C GLU A 38 -11.42 -6.85 -21.22
N ASN A 39 -10.16 -7.29 -21.35
CA ASN A 39 -9.76 -8.67 -21.49
C ASN A 39 -9.26 -9.32 -20.19
N TRP A 40 -9.26 -8.61 -19.06
CA TRP A 40 -8.77 -9.16 -17.79
C TRP A 40 -9.49 -10.47 -17.40
N HIS A 41 -10.76 -10.59 -17.74
CA HIS A 41 -11.56 -11.79 -17.45
C HIS A 41 -11.07 -13.06 -18.17
N SER A 42 -10.30 -12.92 -19.24
CA SER A 42 -9.77 -14.04 -20.04
C SER A 42 -8.41 -14.53 -19.56
N HIS A 43 -7.74 -13.80 -18.68
CA HIS A 43 -6.42 -14.16 -18.18
C HIS A 43 -6.49 -15.05 -16.93
N PRO A 44 -5.54 -16.01 -16.79
CA PRO A 44 -5.44 -16.82 -15.59
C PRO A 44 -5.13 -15.94 -14.38
N CYS A 45 -6.02 -15.93 -13.40
CA CYS A 45 -5.82 -15.18 -12.17
C CYS A 45 -4.99 -15.98 -11.16
N ARG A 46 -4.06 -15.31 -10.51
CA ARG A 46 -3.18 -15.84 -9.46
C ARG A 46 -3.41 -15.14 -8.11
N VAL A 47 -4.14 -14.04 -8.10
CA VAL A 47 -4.33 -13.18 -6.92
C VAL A 47 -4.85 -13.95 -5.72
N GLU A 48 -5.81 -14.85 -5.91
CA GLU A 48 -6.39 -15.63 -4.82
C GLU A 48 -5.35 -16.54 -4.16
N ALA A 49 -4.68 -17.41 -4.96
CA ALA A 49 -3.67 -18.33 -4.45
C ALA A 49 -2.45 -17.60 -3.84
N ASN A 50 -2.04 -16.47 -4.42
CA ASN A 50 -0.91 -15.70 -3.89
C ASN A 50 -1.28 -14.99 -2.59
N THR A 51 -2.49 -14.43 -2.50
CA THR A 51 -2.95 -13.79 -1.27
C THR A 51 -3.11 -14.82 -0.15
N ASP A 52 -3.63 -16.00 -0.43
CA ASP A 52 -3.73 -17.08 0.56
C ASP A 52 -2.35 -17.46 1.13
N ARG A 53 -1.31 -17.55 0.30
CA ARG A 53 0.08 -17.77 0.77
C ARG A 53 0.59 -16.65 1.67
N ILE A 54 0.23 -15.40 1.38
CA ILE A 54 0.59 -14.25 2.22
C ILE A 54 -0.14 -14.34 3.56
N LEU A 55 -1.44 -14.69 3.56
CA LEU A 55 -2.22 -14.88 4.77
C LEU A 55 -1.62 -15.99 5.66
N GLU A 56 -1.23 -17.12 5.08
CA GLU A 56 -0.54 -18.20 5.80
C GLU A 56 0.78 -17.74 6.42
N LEU A 57 1.60 -16.99 5.67
CA LEU A 57 2.87 -16.44 6.14
C LEU A 57 2.66 -15.47 7.31
N PHE A 58 1.66 -14.60 7.21
CA PHE A 58 1.34 -13.64 8.25
C PHE A 58 0.77 -14.32 9.49
N ALA A 59 -0.07 -15.34 9.31
CA ALA A 59 -0.58 -16.14 10.42
C ALA A 59 0.55 -16.86 11.17
N ALA A 60 1.48 -17.51 10.44
CA ALA A 60 2.63 -18.19 11.02
C ALA A 60 3.58 -17.23 11.76
N SER A 61 3.54 -15.94 11.43
CA SER A 61 4.41 -14.91 11.98
C SER A 61 3.72 -13.97 12.95
N ASP A 62 2.43 -14.17 13.23
CA ASP A 62 1.58 -13.28 14.04
C ASP A 62 1.64 -11.81 13.58
N VAL A 63 1.67 -11.60 12.25
CA VAL A 63 1.68 -10.27 11.63
C VAL A 63 0.27 -9.90 11.20
N LYS A 64 -0.14 -8.66 11.50
CA LYS A 64 -1.34 -8.05 10.91
C LYS A 64 -0.92 -7.01 9.87
N ALA A 65 -1.75 -6.86 8.83
CA ALA A 65 -1.47 -6.00 7.70
C ALA A 65 -2.74 -5.32 7.19
N THR A 66 -2.56 -4.29 6.39
CA THR A 66 -3.62 -3.66 5.60
C THR A 66 -3.58 -4.20 4.18
N PHE A 67 -4.70 -4.70 3.69
CA PHE A 67 -4.86 -5.23 2.33
C PHE A 67 -5.64 -4.23 1.47
N PHE A 68 -4.91 -3.49 0.62
CA PHE A 68 -5.50 -2.58 -0.35
C PHE A 68 -6.02 -3.37 -1.56
N THR A 69 -7.33 -3.55 -1.63
CA THR A 69 -7.97 -4.49 -2.55
C THR A 69 -8.67 -3.75 -3.69
N LEU A 70 -8.44 -4.20 -4.93
CA LEU A 70 -9.19 -3.71 -6.09
C LEU A 70 -10.65 -4.16 -6.04
N GLY A 71 -11.56 -3.28 -6.41
CA GLY A 71 -12.99 -3.59 -6.53
C GLY A 71 -13.24 -4.74 -7.52
N TRP A 72 -12.52 -4.76 -8.64
CA TRP A 72 -12.57 -5.87 -9.62
C TRP A 72 -12.23 -7.23 -9.00
N VAL A 73 -11.23 -7.26 -8.12
CA VAL A 73 -10.86 -8.49 -7.39
C VAL A 73 -11.93 -8.86 -6.39
N ALA A 74 -12.45 -7.90 -5.63
CA ALA A 74 -13.49 -8.13 -4.64
C ALA A 74 -14.80 -8.65 -5.27
N GLU A 75 -15.21 -8.10 -6.42
CA GLU A 75 -16.38 -8.53 -7.16
C GLU A 75 -16.24 -10.00 -7.64
N ARG A 76 -15.05 -10.36 -8.12
CA ARG A 76 -14.79 -11.68 -8.68
C ARG A 76 -14.47 -12.74 -7.62
N TYR A 77 -13.83 -12.34 -6.54
CA TYR A 77 -13.37 -13.23 -5.47
C TYR A 77 -13.85 -12.76 -4.08
N PRO A 78 -15.17 -12.69 -3.85
CA PRO A 78 -15.69 -12.22 -2.56
C PRO A 78 -15.26 -13.10 -1.37
N GLY A 79 -14.98 -14.39 -1.64
CA GLY A 79 -14.41 -15.31 -0.66
C GLY A 79 -13.01 -14.90 -0.18
N LEU A 80 -12.19 -14.32 -1.06
CA LEU A 80 -10.86 -13.81 -0.70
C LEU A 80 -10.96 -12.62 0.27
N VAL A 81 -11.87 -11.68 -0.02
CA VAL A 81 -12.12 -10.53 0.87
C VAL A 81 -12.51 -10.99 2.28
N ARG A 82 -13.42 -11.97 2.37
CA ARG A 82 -13.81 -12.55 3.68
C ARG A 82 -12.63 -13.21 4.39
N ARG A 83 -11.80 -13.98 3.69
CA ARG A 83 -10.60 -14.60 4.30
C ARG A 83 -9.62 -13.57 4.85
N ILE A 84 -9.42 -12.44 4.16
CA ILE A 84 -8.59 -11.33 4.66
C ILE A 84 -9.13 -10.82 5.99
N VAL A 85 -10.44 -10.56 6.08
CA VAL A 85 -11.10 -10.06 7.28
C VAL A 85 -11.12 -11.10 8.40
N ASP A 86 -11.44 -12.36 8.10
CA ASP A 86 -11.48 -13.46 9.07
C ASP A 86 -10.11 -13.70 9.74
N ASN A 87 -9.03 -13.44 9.01
CA ASN A 87 -7.67 -13.43 9.53
C ASN A 87 -7.30 -12.16 10.30
N ARG A 88 -8.28 -11.26 10.57
CA ARG A 88 -8.13 -10.01 11.33
C ARG A 88 -7.13 -9.03 10.70
N HIS A 89 -7.05 -9.00 9.39
CA HIS A 89 -6.36 -7.96 8.65
C HIS A 89 -7.31 -6.80 8.37
N GLU A 90 -6.72 -5.62 8.18
CA GLU A 90 -7.49 -4.45 7.72
C GLU A 90 -7.76 -4.57 6.23
N LEU A 91 -9.01 -4.36 5.84
CA LEU A 91 -9.43 -4.24 4.45
C LEU A 91 -9.45 -2.77 4.05
N ALA A 92 -8.76 -2.42 2.97
CA ALA A 92 -8.68 -1.08 2.42
C ALA A 92 -8.89 -1.09 0.90
N SER A 93 -9.15 0.07 0.32
CA SER A 93 -9.47 0.23 -1.10
C SER A 93 -8.23 0.52 -1.94
N HIS A 94 -8.15 -0.13 -3.13
CA HIS A 94 -7.15 0.17 -4.16
C HIS A 94 -7.79 0.74 -5.46
N GLY A 95 -9.01 1.28 -5.37
CA GLY A 95 -9.82 1.64 -6.53
C GLY A 95 -10.42 0.42 -7.21
N TRP A 96 -11.16 0.66 -8.32
CA TRP A 96 -11.91 -0.41 -8.99
C TRP A 96 -11.04 -1.25 -9.93
N GLN A 97 -10.42 -0.61 -10.92
CA GLN A 97 -9.69 -1.25 -12.03
C GLN A 97 -8.28 -0.73 -12.22
N HIS A 98 -7.61 -0.37 -11.14
CA HIS A 98 -6.24 0.13 -11.16
C HIS A 98 -6.03 1.29 -12.16
N ILE A 99 -7.01 2.21 -12.27
CA ILE A 99 -6.90 3.40 -13.10
C ILE A 99 -6.14 4.47 -12.31
N ARG A 100 -5.10 5.03 -12.91
CA ARG A 100 -4.36 6.13 -12.28
C ARG A 100 -5.28 7.31 -11.98
N VAL A 101 -5.09 7.94 -10.84
CA VAL A 101 -5.86 9.11 -10.43
C VAL A 101 -5.72 10.24 -11.44
N SER A 102 -4.50 10.47 -11.96
CA SER A 102 -4.21 11.47 -12.99
C SER A 102 -4.89 11.20 -14.33
N ALA A 103 -5.37 9.99 -14.58
CA ALA A 103 -6.11 9.64 -15.80
C ALA A 103 -7.63 9.72 -15.64
N GLN A 104 -8.12 10.27 -14.54
CA GLN A 104 -9.53 10.40 -14.21
C GLN A 104 -9.90 11.87 -13.99
N THR A 105 -11.16 12.20 -14.23
CA THR A 105 -11.76 13.42 -13.70
C THR A 105 -12.12 13.25 -12.23
N ALA A 106 -12.35 14.33 -11.49
CA ALA A 106 -12.78 14.29 -10.10
C ALA A 106 -14.07 13.49 -9.91
N ALA A 107 -15.02 13.62 -10.85
CA ALA A 107 -16.30 12.91 -10.80
C ALA A 107 -16.14 11.39 -11.03
N GLU A 108 -15.31 10.98 -12.00
CA GLU A 108 -15.01 9.58 -12.26
C GLU A 108 -14.28 8.96 -11.07
N PHE A 109 -13.28 9.65 -10.52
CA PHE A 109 -12.57 9.20 -9.35
C PHE A 109 -13.49 9.05 -8.12
N ARG A 110 -14.36 10.02 -7.85
CA ARG A 110 -15.36 9.93 -6.78
C ARG A 110 -16.25 8.70 -6.96
N ALA A 111 -16.75 8.47 -8.17
CA ALA A 111 -17.58 7.30 -8.48
C ALA A 111 -16.82 5.99 -8.26
N ASP A 112 -15.57 5.91 -8.72
CA ASP A 112 -14.69 4.74 -8.56
C ASP A 112 -14.46 4.41 -7.07
N VAL A 113 -13.99 5.38 -6.30
CA VAL A 113 -13.64 5.15 -4.88
C VAL A 113 -14.88 4.88 -4.01
N THR A 114 -16.01 5.51 -4.32
CA THR A 114 -17.28 5.29 -3.59
C THR A 114 -17.81 3.89 -3.87
N ARG A 115 -17.87 3.49 -5.14
CA ARG A 115 -18.32 2.15 -5.54
C ARG A 115 -17.41 1.06 -4.93
N THR A 116 -16.10 1.26 -5.00
CA THR A 116 -15.14 0.28 -4.46
C THR A 116 -15.30 0.12 -2.96
N ARG A 117 -15.38 1.24 -2.24
CA ARG A 117 -15.58 1.23 -0.80
C ARG A 117 -16.83 0.46 -0.41
N GLN A 118 -17.96 0.76 -1.06
CA GLN A 118 -19.25 0.14 -0.79
C GLN A 118 -19.19 -1.38 -0.99
N LEU A 119 -18.64 -1.84 -2.12
CA LEU A 119 -18.49 -3.28 -2.38
C LEU A 119 -17.61 -3.97 -1.34
N LEU A 120 -16.49 -3.34 -0.95
CA LEU A 120 -15.58 -3.91 0.05
C LEU A 120 -16.24 -3.97 1.44
N GLU A 121 -17.00 -2.96 1.84
CA GLU A 121 -17.75 -2.92 3.09
C GLU A 121 -18.86 -4.00 3.11
N ASP A 122 -19.62 -4.11 2.03
CA ASP A 122 -20.69 -5.11 1.89
C ASP A 122 -20.15 -6.55 1.90
N THR A 123 -18.97 -6.75 1.29
CA THR A 123 -18.35 -8.08 1.18
C THR A 123 -17.61 -8.48 2.45
N GLY A 124 -16.90 -7.55 3.07
CA GLY A 124 -16.04 -7.77 4.23
C GLY A 124 -16.76 -7.59 5.56
N GLY A 125 -17.94 -6.94 5.59
CA GLY A 125 -18.71 -6.72 6.81
C GLY A 125 -18.04 -5.77 7.81
N GLN A 126 -17.08 -4.95 7.37
CA GLN A 126 -16.39 -3.97 8.21
C GLN A 126 -16.16 -2.65 7.46
N PRO A 127 -16.04 -1.51 8.19
CA PRO A 127 -15.77 -0.22 7.56
C PRO A 127 -14.43 -0.22 6.80
N VAL A 128 -14.41 0.38 5.61
CA VAL A 128 -13.21 0.59 4.80
C VAL A 128 -12.78 2.04 4.95
N GLN A 129 -11.69 2.28 5.67
CA GLN A 129 -11.21 3.62 6.02
C GLN A 129 -10.02 4.07 5.19
N GLY A 130 -9.24 3.13 4.64
CA GLY A 130 -8.00 3.37 3.93
C GLY A 130 -8.14 3.29 2.42
N TYR A 131 -7.33 4.11 1.72
CA TYR A 131 -7.22 4.09 0.27
C TYR A 131 -5.75 4.09 -0.15
N ARG A 132 -5.44 3.42 -1.25
CA ARG A 132 -4.16 3.54 -1.97
C ARG A 132 -4.42 3.76 -3.45
N ALA A 133 -3.79 4.78 -4.02
CA ALA A 133 -3.91 5.10 -5.44
C ALA A 133 -3.13 4.11 -6.30
N ALA A 134 -3.74 3.68 -7.39
CA ALA A 134 -3.08 2.91 -8.43
C ALA A 134 -1.77 3.60 -8.85
N SER A 135 -0.66 2.85 -8.85
CA SER A 135 0.68 3.36 -9.17
C SER A 135 1.08 4.62 -8.39
N TYR A 136 0.58 4.81 -7.17
CA TYR A 136 0.89 5.97 -6.33
C TYR A 136 0.66 7.31 -7.05
N SER A 137 -0.37 7.40 -7.88
CA SER A 137 -0.63 8.52 -8.79
C SER A 137 -1.43 9.68 -8.18
N ILE A 138 -1.52 9.75 -6.86
CA ILE A 138 -2.15 10.87 -6.13
C ILE A 138 -1.13 11.97 -5.86
N GLY A 139 -1.62 13.19 -5.62
CA GLY A 139 -0.76 14.32 -5.24
C GLY A 139 0.02 14.95 -6.39
N SER A 140 -0.20 14.51 -7.62
CA SER A 140 0.32 15.19 -8.81
C SER A 140 -0.40 16.53 -9.03
N SER A 141 0.26 17.46 -9.75
CA SER A 141 -0.39 18.70 -10.18
C SER A 141 -1.59 18.46 -11.09
N GLU A 142 -1.70 17.26 -11.65
CA GLU A 142 -2.80 16.83 -12.53
C GLU A 142 -4.08 16.46 -11.77
N ALA A 143 -3.97 16.09 -10.50
CA ALA A 143 -5.10 15.67 -9.68
C ALA A 143 -5.12 16.35 -8.29
N PRO A 144 -5.10 17.69 -8.19
CA PRO A 144 -5.06 18.40 -6.92
C PRO A 144 -6.34 18.22 -6.07
N TRP A 145 -7.40 17.77 -6.68
CA TRP A 145 -8.71 17.51 -6.10
C TRP A 145 -8.80 16.14 -5.39
N ALA A 146 -7.86 15.23 -5.65
CA ALA A 146 -8.01 13.81 -5.28
C ALA A 146 -8.19 13.56 -3.77
N TRP A 147 -7.45 14.25 -2.92
CA TRP A 147 -7.60 14.11 -1.46
C TRP A 147 -8.97 14.62 -0.96
N ASN A 148 -9.50 15.70 -1.57
CA ASN A 148 -10.83 16.18 -1.24
C ASN A 148 -11.89 15.14 -1.61
N GLU A 149 -11.77 14.52 -2.79
CA GLU A 149 -12.69 13.48 -3.24
C GLU A 149 -12.65 12.24 -2.31
N LEU A 150 -11.49 11.84 -1.83
CA LEU A 150 -11.36 10.76 -0.84
C LEU A 150 -12.04 11.11 0.48
N ALA A 151 -11.80 12.32 0.99
CA ALA A 151 -12.43 12.79 2.23
C ALA A 151 -13.96 12.85 2.11
N GLU A 152 -14.48 13.34 0.98
CA GLU A 152 -15.92 13.38 0.69
C GLU A 152 -16.52 11.98 0.50
N ALA A 153 -15.77 11.03 -0.06
CA ALA A 153 -16.16 9.63 -0.14
C ALA A 153 -16.09 8.89 1.22
N GLY A 154 -15.62 9.57 2.28
CA GLY A 154 -15.60 9.07 3.65
C GLY A 154 -14.39 8.24 4.04
N TYR A 155 -13.31 8.28 3.25
CA TYR A 155 -12.03 7.73 3.66
C TYR A 155 -11.40 8.57 4.78
N ARG A 156 -10.65 7.91 5.66
CA ARG A 156 -9.97 8.54 6.79
C ARG A 156 -8.47 8.69 6.58
N TYR A 157 -7.89 7.81 5.76
CA TYR A 157 -6.51 7.92 5.40
C TYR A 157 -6.25 7.44 3.96
N SER A 158 -5.16 7.92 3.41
CA SER A 158 -4.55 7.47 2.17
C SER A 158 -3.11 7.01 2.44
N SER A 159 -2.62 6.05 1.66
CA SER A 159 -1.22 5.62 1.66
C SER A 159 -0.73 5.58 0.20
N SER A 160 -0.68 6.75 -0.42
CA SER A 160 -0.52 6.88 -1.87
C SER A 160 0.71 7.71 -2.27
N ILE A 161 1.42 8.30 -1.31
CA ILE A 161 2.61 9.11 -1.57
C ILE A 161 3.88 8.29 -1.39
N VAL A 162 4.79 8.42 -2.34
CA VAL A 162 6.16 7.91 -2.25
C VAL A 162 7.10 9.12 -2.27
N PRO A 163 7.76 9.48 -1.15
CA PRO A 163 8.63 10.65 -1.05
C PRO A 163 9.98 10.45 -1.74
N ILE A 164 9.97 10.21 -3.04
CA ILE A 164 11.15 10.05 -3.91
C ILE A 164 10.92 10.70 -5.26
N ARG A 165 11.98 10.91 -6.02
CA ARG A 165 11.88 11.24 -7.46
C ARG A 165 11.78 9.95 -8.27
N HIS A 166 10.72 9.82 -9.07
CA HIS A 166 10.51 8.70 -9.97
C HIS A 166 9.85 9.15 -11.27
N ASP A 167 10.06 8.42 -12.37
CA ASP A 167 9.60 8.83 -13.70
C ASP A 167 8.08 8.73 -13.88
N HIS A 168 7.42 7.88 -13.09
CA HIS A 168 5.98 7.59 -13.23
C HIS A 168 5.16 7.95 -11.99
N TYR A 169 5.80 8.24 -10.85
CA TYR A 169 5.16 8.60 -9.59
C TYR A 169 6.18 9.28 -8.66
N GLY A 170 5.73 9.71 -7.50
CA GLY A 170 6.59 10.24 -6.46
C GLY A 170 6.39 11.74 -6.24
N MET A 171 6.56 12.11 -4.99
CA MET A 171 6.54 13.49 -4.49
C MET A 171 7.79 13.70 -3.65
N PRO A 172 8.94 14.07 -4.23
CA PRO A 172 10.21 14.14 -3.50
C PRO A 172 10.20 15.15 -2.36
N ASP A 173 9.35 16.16 -2.44
CA ASP A 173 9.21 17.23 -1.45
C ASP A 173 8.11 16.95 -0.41
N ALA A 174 7.42 15.80 -0.51
CA ALA A 174 6.42 15.42 0.47
C ALA A 174 7.06 15.01 1.80
N PRO A 175 6.36 15.23 2.93
CA PRO A 175 6.79 14.70 4.21
C PRO A 175 6.98 13.17 4.12
N ARG A 176 8.03 12.66 4.79
CA ARG A 176 8.33 11.23 4.83
C ARG A 176 7.52 10.47 5.88
N PHE A 177 6.86 11.17 6.77
CA PHE A 177 6.01 10.64 7.82
C PHE A 177 4.58 11.06 7.60
N ALA A 178 3.65 10.42 8.31
CA ALA A 178 2.22 10.71 8.22
C ALA A 178 1.94 12.21 8.44
N PHE A 179 1.09 12.77 7.60
CA PHE A 179 0.70 14.18 7.66
C PHE A 179 -0.79 14.35 7.29
N GLN A 180 -1.37 15.46 7.70
CA GLN A 180 -2.75 15.81 7.32
C GLN A 180 -2.77 16.28 5.87
N ALA A 181 -3.33 15.47 4.97
CA ALA A 181 -3.57 15.85 3.58
C ALA A 181 -4.76 16.81 3.47
N ILE A 182 -5.80 16.59 4.28
CA ILE A 182 -6.91 17.51 4.53
C ILE A 182 -7.08 17.61 6.04
N GLU A 183 -6.97 18.83 6.56
CA GLU A 183 -7.01 19.13 7.99
C GLU A 183 -8.21 18.47 8.68
N GLY A 184 -7.92 17.64 9.68
CA GLY A 184 -8.93 16.95 10.49
C GLY A 184 -9.80 15.91 9.74
N ARG A 185 -9.58 15.70 8.42
CA ARG A 185 -10.45 14.86 7.59
C ARG A 185 -9.75 13.69 6.92
N LEU A 186 -8.52 13.90 6.45
CA LEU A 186 -7.76 12.86 5.74
C LEU A 186 -6.28 12.89 6.12
N LEU A 187 -5.80 11.77 6.64
CA LEU A 187 -4.39 11.52 6.91
C LEU A 187 -3.72 10.91 5.67
N GLU A 188 -2.55 11.40 5.28
CA GLU A 188 -1.68 10.69 4.34
C GLU A 188 -0.59 9.95 5.12
N VAL A 189 -0.42 8.67 4.81
CA VAL A 189 0.61 7.80 5.38
C VAL A 189 1.55 7.38 4.24
N PRO A 190 2.64 8.12 4.01
CA PRO A 190 3.54 7.87 2.90
C PRO A 190 4.21 6.50 2.98
N ILE A 191 4.57 5.98 1.82
CA ILE A 191 5.39 4.77 1.73
C ILE A 191 6.76 5.04 2.34
N THR A 192 7.23 4.11 3.15
CA THR A 192 8.54 4.23 3.83
C THR A 192 9.67 4.35 2.82
N THR A 193 10.48 5.38 2.99
CA THR A 193 11.70 5.62 2.21
C THR A 193 12.90 5.72 3.13
N VAL A 194 14.09 5.38 2.64
CA VAL A 194 15.35 5.49 3.38
C VAL A 194 16.16 6.63 2.79
N ALA A 195 16.62 7.55 3.64
CA ALA A 195 17.62 8.53 3.28
C ALA A 195 18.94 8.15 3.95
N LEU A 196 20.01 8.07 3.16
CA LEU A 196 21.36 7.82 3.72
C LEU A 196 22.01 9.17 4.03
N ALA A 197 22.45 9.37 5.27
CA ALA A 197 23.09 10.60 5.71
C ALA A 197 24.34 10.91 4.84
N GLY A 198 24.39 12.11 4.27
CA GLY A 198 25.52 12.61 3.48
C GLY A 198 25.52 12.27 1.99
N LEU A 199 24.68 11.35 1.52
CA LEU A 199 24.36 11.17 0.11
C LEU A 199 22.84 11.22 -0.02
N ALA A 200 22.31 12.18 -0.78
CA ALA A 200 20.93 12.15 -1.24
C ALA A 200 20.77 11.01 -2.28
N ILE A 201 21.01 9.78 -1.84
CA ILE A 201 20.62 8.59 -2.59
C ILE A 201 19.14 8.42 -2.32
N THR A 202 18.36 9.10 -3.11
CA THR A 202 16.98 8.74 -3.31
C THR A 202 17.01 7.37 -3.98
N LEU A 203 16.85 6.33 -3.20
CA LEU A 203 16.75 4.98 -3.74
C LEU A 203 15.53 4.98 -4.65
N LYS A 204 15.75 4.74 -5.95
CA LYS A 204 14.71 4.75 -7.00
C LYS A 204 13.68 3.61 -6.87
N ARG A 205 13.68 2.90 -5.75
CA ARG A 205 12.69 1.87 -5.40
C ARG A 205 12.46 1.95 -3.90
N PRO A 206 11.25 1.64 -3.40
CA PRO A 206 11.08 1.38 -1.98
C PRO A 206 12.09 0.30 -1.62
N ALA A 207 13.17 0.72 -0.94
CA ALA A 207 14.27 -0.17 -0.70
C ALA A 207 14.00 -0.94 0.57
N PHE A 208 13.38 -2.07 0.43
CA PHE A 208 13.52 -3.12 1.41
C PHE A 208 14.83 -3.86 1.12
N ARG A 209 15.93 -3.43 1.73
CA ARG A 209 17.13 -4.24 1.74
C ARG A 209 17.05 -5.19 2.93
N VAL A 210 16.72 -6.43 2.63
CA VAL A 210 16.83 -7.53 3.59
C VAL A 210 18.28 -7.94 3.61
N ASP A 211 19.01 -7.65 4.67
CA ASP A 211 20.28 -8.32 4.89
C ASP A 211 20.02 -9.70 5.49
N ARG A 212 20.02 -10.71 4.62
CA ARG A 212 19.80 -12.12 5.00
C ARG A 212 20.80 -12.65 6.03
N LYS A 213 21.88 -11.94 6.27
CA LYS A 213 22.91 -12.34 7.25
C LYS A 213 22.57 -11.93 8.69
N LEU A 214 21.66 -10.97 8.86
CA LEU A 214 21.33 -10.39 10.18
C LEU A 214 20.01 -10.87 10.76
N VAL A 215 19.25 -11.67 10.02
CA VAL A 215 17.88 -12.04 10.41
C VAL A 215 17.73 -13.56 10.40
N PRO A 216 17.32 -14.17 11.53
CA PRO A 216 16.76 -15.51 11.53
C PRO A 216 15.60 -15.57 10.52
N HIS A 217 15.34 -16.74 9.91
CA HIS A 217 14.41 -16.91 8.80
C HIS A 217 12.98 -16.33 9.00
N ASP A 218 12.66 -15.85 10.18
CA ASP A 218 11.35 -15.36 10.60
C ASP A 218 11.28 -13.85 10.89
N ARG A 219 12.39 -13.08 10.76
CA ARG A 219 12.40 -11.65 11.06
C ARG A 219 13.17 -10.82 10.04
N LEU A 220 12.58 -9.71 9.62
CA LEU A 220 13.21 -8.65 8.84
C LEU A 220 13.53 -7.45 9.69
N LEU A 221 14.76 -6.98 9.59
CA LEU A 221 15.17 -5.69 10.15
C LEU A 221 15.10 -4.62 9.06
N LEU A 222 14.34 -3.57 9.34
CA LEU A 222 14.26 -2.37 8.52
C LEU A 222 15.06 -1.27 9.24
N GLU A 223 16.09 -0.77 8.59
CA GLU A 223 16.84 0.38 9.10
C GLU A 223 16.19 1.67 8.61
N HIS A 224 16.00 2.60 9.52
CA HIS A 224 15.43 3.93 9.28
C HIS A 224 16.36 4.98 9.91
N GLU A 225 16.37 6.22 9.37
CA GLU A 225 17.06 7.32 10.02
C GLU A 225 16.54 7.48 11.46
N GLY A 226 17.40 7.24 12.42
CA GLY A 226 17.08 7.36 13.85
C GLY A 226 16.79 6.08 14.60
N GLY A 227 16.88 4.90 13.99
CA GLY A 227 16.70 3.64 14.71
C GLY A 227 16.57 2.41 13.84
N VAL A 228 16.85 1.25 14.44
CA VAL A 228 16.59 -0.06 13.84
C VAL A 228 15.15 -0.44 14.13
N LEU A 229 14.38 -0.70 13.09
CA LEU A 229 13.00 -1.15 13.19
C LEU A 229 12.95 -2.66 12.96
N ALA A 230 12.54 -3.40 13.97
CA ALA A 230 12.29 -4.83 13.83
C ALA A 230 10.86 -5.03 13.37
N GLY A 231 10.71 -5.51 12.15
CA GLY A 231 9.43 -5.95 11.59
C GLY A 231 9.54 -7.36 11.07
N ARG A 232 8.45 -8.10 11.09
CA ARG A 232 8.41 -9.41 10.42
C ARG A 232 8.25 -9.20 8.92
N ALA A 233 8.91 -10.05 8.16
CA ALA A 233 8.98 -9.94 6.72
C ALA A 233 7.62 -10.00 6.05
N SER A 234 7.32 -9.00 5.25
CA SER A 234 6.46 -9.23 4.11
C SER A 234 7.21 -8.86 2.85
N HIS A 235 7.10 -9.69 1.91
CA HIS A 235 7.39 -9.34 0.53
C HIS A 235 6.28 -8.37 0.14
N GLY A 236 6.63 -7.13 0.10
CA GLY A 236 5.59 -6.31 -0.20
C GLY A 236 5.66 -5.17 -0.81
N CYS A 237 5.40 -4.49 -1.23
CA CYS A 237 4.99 -3.44 -2.07
C CYS A 237 5.90 -3.25 -3.26
N GLY A 238 5.94 -4.19 -4.01
CA GLY A 238 6.19 -4.12 -5.42
C GLY A 238 5.29 -5.20 -5.93
N SER A 239 4.50 -4.95 -6.94
CA SER A 239 3.87 -6.00 -7.70
C SER A 239 4.71 -7.27 -7.59
N ALA A 240 4.22 -8.25 -6.86
CA ALA A 240 4.88 -9.54 -6.73
C ALA A 240 4.83 -10.21 -8.10
N LEU A 241 5.78 -9.84 -8.95
CA LEU A 241 6.17 -10.63 -10.10
C LEU A 241 6.96 -11.80 -9.53
N MET A 242 6.27 -12.88 -9.27
CA MET A 242 6.88 -14.19 -9.17
C MET A 242 6.67 -14.92 -10.50
N PRO A 243 7.72 -15.64 -10.99
CA PRO A 243 7.65 -16.37 -12.25
C PRO A 243 6.58 -17.45 -12.28
#